data_453fb01d19fdfdd42d6669ada6817fb2
#
_entry.id   453fb01d19fdfdd42d6669ada6817fb2
#
_cell.length_a   1.000
_cell.length_b   1.000
_cell.length_c   1.000
_cell.angle_alpha   90.00
_cell.angle_beta   90.00
_cell.angle_gamma   90.00
#
_symmetry.space_group_name_H-M   'P 1'
#
loop_
_entity.id
_entity.type
_entity.pdbx_description
1 polymer ?
#
loop_
_entity_poly.entity_id
_entity_poly.type
_entity_poly.pdbx_seq_one_letter_code
_entity_poly.pdbx_strand_id
1 'polypeptide(L)'
;MNGAETPVQSHMIATGALERRIAGLIAPLAVDMGYELVRVHLSGANGRTLQIMAERPDGTMKVEDCEELSHAVSALIDVEDPVDGTFHLEVSSPGIGRPLTRPKDFETWAGFEAKIELSEPLAERKRFRGILQGFEENEVLLEMDVEGYDEPQVIGLPFAQLREAKLVMTDALIEESLKRRPHG
;
A
#
# COMPACT_ATOMS: atom_id res chain seq x y z
N MET A 1 -17.89 -5.43 26.61
CA MET A 1 -16.57 -4.84 26.32
C MET A 1 -16.30 -5.04 24.83
N ASN A 2 -16.58 -4.02 24.08
CA ASN A 2 -16.23 -4.03 22.67
C ASN A 2 -14.77 -3.58 22.58
N GLY A 3 -13.87 -4.55 22.65
CA GLY A 3 -12.52 -4.32 22.19
C GLY A 3 -12.62 -4.01 20.70
N ALA A 4 -12.55 -2.74 20.35
CA ALA A 4 -12.27 -2.37 18.98
C ALA A 4 -10.90 -3.01 18.68
N GLU A 5 -10.92 -4.13 17.97
CA GLU A 5 -9.71 -4.66 17.39
C GLU A 5 -9.16 -3.55 16.54
N THR A 6 -8.06 -2.98 16.99
CA THR A 6 -7.26 -2.08 16.14
C THR A 6 -6.99 -2.88 14.87
N PRO A 7 -7.43 -2.41 13.71
CA PRO A 7 -7.17 -3.17 12.48
C PRO A 7 -5.68 -3.47 12.43
N VAL A 8 -5.34 -4.75 12.38
CA VAL A 8 -3.95 -5.19 12.30
C VAL A 8 -3.39 -4.55 11.05
N GLN A 9 -2.53 -3.56 11.24
CA GLN A 9 -1.91 -2.91 10.10
C GLN A 9 -1.06 -3.93 9.36
N SER A 10 -1.28 -4.00 8.05
CA SER A 10 -0.44 -4.81 7.18
C SER A 10 1.04 -4.44 7.36
N HIS A 11 1.90 -5.45 7.47
CA HIS A 11 3.35 -5.27 7.53
C HIS A 11 3.91 -4.53 6.30
N MET A 12 3.15 -4.46 5.21
CA MET A 12 3.57 -3.80 3.97
C MET A 12 3.29 -2.30 3.94
N ILE A 13 2.47 -1.79 4.85
CA ILE A 13 2.20 -0.35 4.95
C ILE A 13 3.47 0.39 5.38
N ALA A 14 4.24 -0.20 6.30
CA ALA A 14 5.48 0.36 6.79
C ALA A 14 6.50 -0.76 7.02
N THR A 15 7.63 -0.70 6.34
CA THR A 15 8.63 -1.79 6.35
C THR A 15 9.76 -1.60 7.35
N GLY A 16 10.10 -0.35 7.70
CA GLY A 16 11.11 -0.04 8.71
C GLY A 16 10.54 0.09 10.11
N ALA A 17 11.38 -0.04 11.13
CA ALA A 17 10.95 0.09 12.53
C ALA A 17 10.40 1.49 12.84
N LEU A 18 11.05 2.53 12.34
CA LEU A 18 10.60 3.91 12.52
C LEU A 18 9.30 4.19 11.78
N GLU A 19 9.20 3.73 10.53
CA GLU A 19 7.97 3.86 9.74
C GLU A 19 6.79 3.14 10.41
N ARG A 20 7.02 1.96 11.00
CA ARG A 20 5.97 1.23 11.74
C ARG A 20 5.50 2.00 12.97
N ARG A 21 6.43 2.63 13.68
CA ARG A 21 6.09 3.48 14.83
C ARG A 21 5.25 4.68 14.38
N ILE A 22 5.65 5.34 13.32
CA ILE A 22 4.93 6.48 12.74
C ILE A 22 3.54 6.02 12.25
N ALA A 23 3.46 4.91 11.53
CA ALA A 23 2.20 4.35 11.07
C ALA A 23 1.26 4.04 12.24
N GLY A 24 1.78 3.49 13.33
CA GLY A 24 1.02 3.23 14.55
C GLY A 24 0.44 4.50 15.19
N LEU A 25 1.15 5.62 15.10
CA LEU A 25 0.68 6.91 15.59
C LEU A 25 -0.38 7.51 14.66
N ILE A 26 -0.18 7.41 13.36
CA ILE A 26 -1.01 8.07 12.35
C ILE A 26 -2.30 7.30 12.05
N ALA A 27 -2.27 5.97 12.08
CA ALA A 27 -3.41 5.15 11.67
C ALA A 27 -4.72 5.45 12.40
N PRO A 28 -4.73 5.57 13.74
CA PRO A 28 -5.97 5.93 14.45
C PRO A 28 -6.51 7.30 14.02
N LEU A 29 -5.62 8.27 13.83
CA LEU A 29 -5.98 9.62 13.37
C LEU A 29 -6.60 9.56 11.98
N ALA A 30 -5.98 8.83 11.06
CA ALA A 30 -6.47 8.69 9.70
C ALA A 30 -7.87 8.05 9.68
N VAL A 31 -8.05 6.97 10.44
CA VAL A 31 -9.35 6.28 10.56
C VAL A 31 -10.44 7.21 11.12
N ASP A 32 -10.13 7.98 12.16
CA ASP A 32 -11.07 8.94 12.75
C ASP A 32 -11.49 10.02 11.75
N MET A 33 -10.61 10.37 10.81
CA MET A 33 -10.90 11.35 9.76
C MET A 33 -11.58 10.73 8.53
N GLY A 34 -11.77 9.41 8.50
CA GLY A 34 -12.40 8.69 7.39
C GLY A 34 -11.43 8.20 6.32
N TYR A 35 -10.15 8.10 6.63
CA TYR A 35 -9.11 7.64 5.71
C TYR A 35 -8.48 6.35 6.17
N GLU A 36 -7.92 5.60 5.23
CA GLU A 36 -7.11 4.42 5.48
C GLU A 36 -5.69 4.66 5.01
N LEU A 37 -4.70 4.24 5.79
CA LEU A 37 -3.31 4.29 5.36
C LEU A 37 -3.04 3.22 4.30
N VAL A 38 -2.31 3.62 3.28
CA VAL A 38 -1.80 2.73 2.24
C VAL A 38 -0.31 2.51 2.40
N ARG A 39 0.47 3.56 2.68
CA ARG A 39 1.91 3.46 2.85
C ARG A 39 2.45 4.57 3.73
N VAL A 40 3.43 4.23 4.56
CA VAL A 40 4.26 5.19 5.31
C VAL A 40 5.71 4.89 4.97
N HIS A 41 6.41 5.86 4.41
CA HIS A 41 7.79 5.70 3.96
C HIS A 41 8.63 6.93 4.26
N LEU A 42 9.76 6.72 4.93
CA LEU A 42 10.74 7.76 5.19
C LEU A 42 11.93 7.54 4.27
N SER A 43 12.17 8.48 3.36
CA SER A 43 13.24 8.40 2.37
C SER A 43 14.26 9.53 2.53
N GLY A 44 15.45 9.30 1.97
CA GLY A 44 16.48 10.31 1.80
C GLY A 44 17.47 10.44 2.97
N ALA A 45 18.71 10.67 2.61
CA ALA A 45 19.79 11.01 3.54
C ALA A 45 19.94 12.53 3.69
N ASN A 46 19.72 13.28 2.59
CA ASN A 46 19.75 14.74 2.55
C ASN A 46 18.36 15.23 2.15
N GLY A 47 17.66 15.91 3.06
CA GLY A 47 16.29 16.32 2.82
C GLY A 47 15.33 15.13 2.91
N ARG A 48 15.24 14.54 4.09
CA ARG A 48 14.32 13.45 4.36
C ARG A 48 12.88 13.82 3.99
N THR A 49 12.19 12.90 3.38
CA THR A 49 10.76 13.03 3.09
C THR A 49 9.99 11.90 3.79
N LEU A 50 9.06 12.28 4.63
CA LEU A 50 8.09 11.35 5.19
C LEU A 50 6.87 11.35 4.28
N GLN A 51 6.68 10.26 3.53
CA GLN A 51 5.57 10.09 2.61
C GLN A 51 4.46 9.29 3.28
N ILE A 52 3.27 9.85 3.29
CA ILE A 52 2.06 9.21 3.75
C ILE A 52 1.13 9.06 2.56
N MET A 53 0.84 7.83 2.18
CA MET A 53 -0.21 7.55 1.20
C MET A 53 -1.46 7.08 1.92
N ALA A 54 -2.58 7.68 1.60
CA ALA A 54 -3.87 7.36 2.19
C ALA A 54 -4.99 7.49 1.17
N GLU A 55 -6.11 6.88 1.47
CA GLU A 55 -7.32 6.97 0.65
C GLU A 55 -8.55 6.71 1.51
N ARG A 56 -9.72 7.11 1.02
CA ARG A 56 -10.99 6.74 1.64
C ARG A 56 -11.22 5.23 1.45
N PRO A 57 -12.07 4.60 2.25
CA PRO A 57 -12.39 3.17 2.09
C PRO A 57 -12.86 2.79 0.68
N ASP A 58 -13.47 3.71 -0.05
CA ASP A 58 -13.90 3.52 -1.45
C ASP A 58 -12.78 3.72 -2.48
N GLY A 59 -11.56 4.03 -2.03
CA GLY A 59 -10.40 4.24 -2.89
C GLY A 59 -10.28 5.66 -3.45
N THR A 60 -11.16 6.59 -3.08
CA THR A 60 -11.07 7.98 -3.52
C THR A 60 -10.22 8.82 -2.57
N MET A 61 -9.63 9.89 -3.07
CA MET A 61 -8.88 10.86 -2.27
C MET A 61 -8.74 12.15 -3.07
N LYS A 62 -9.29 13.23 -2.56
CA LYS A 62 -9.20 14.54 -3.18
C LYS A 62 -8.01 15.33 -2.65
N VAL A 63 -7.62 16.38 -3.36
CA VAL A 63 -6.53 17.28 -2.94
C VAL A 63 -6.85 17.89 -1.57
N GLU A 64 -8.08 18.30 -1.34
CA GLU A 64 -8.55 18.86 -0.06
C GLU A 64 -8.43 17.84 1.08
N ASP A 65 -8.69 16.56 0.79
CA ASP A 65 -8.53 15.47 1.76
C ASP A 65 -7.05 15.32 2.15
N CYS A 66 -6.15 15.39 1.17
CA CYS A 66 -4.71 15.33 1.42
C CYS A 66 -4.24 16.51 2.29
N GLU A 67 -4.72 17.69 2.03
CA GLU A 67 -4.41 18.89 2.83
C GLU A 67 -4.91 18.74 4.27
N GLU A 68 -6.14 18.31 4.45
CA GLU A 68 -6.73 18.10 5.77
C GLU A 68 -5.94 17.07 6.57
N LEU A 69 -5.65 15.94 5.97
CA LEU A 69 -4.85 14.88 6.60
C LEU A 69 -3.43 15.37 6.89
N SER A 70 -2.80 16.11 5.98
CA SER A 70 -1.46 16.66 6.14
C SER A 70 -1.37 17.58 7.36
N HIS A 71 -2.35 18.46 7.55
CA HIS A 71 -2.41 19.35 8.72
C HIS A 71 -2.54 18.56 10.02
N ALA A 72 -3.41 17.56 10.06
CA ALA A 72 -3.62 16.75 11.25
C ALA A 72 -2.38 15.90 11.59
N VAL A 73 -1.75 15.29 10.58
CA VAL A 73 -0.54 14.50 10.74
C VAL A 73 0.62 15.37 11.21
N SER A 74 0.79 16.56 10.63
CA SER A 74 1.82 17.52 11.02
C SER A 74 1.70 17.89 12.50
N ALA A 75 0.51 18.19 12.96
CA ALA A 75 0.25 18.52 14.37
C ALA A 75 0.57 17.33 15.30
N LEU A 76 0.19 16.12 14.91
CA LEU A 76 0.47 14.92 15.69
C LEU A 76 1.97 14.64 15.78
N ILE A 77 2.69 14.76 14.68
CA ILE A 77 4.15 14.54 14.64
C ILE A 77 4.89 15.59 15.47
N ASP A 78 4.44 16.83 15.45
CA ASP A 78 5.03 17.90 16.28
C ASP A 78 4.92 17.58 17.79
N VAL A 79 3.81 16.98 18.21
CA VAL A 79 3.60 16.59 19.61
C VAL A 79 4.41 15.33 19.98
N GLU A 80 4.33 14.29 19.14
CA GLU A 80 4.94 12.99 19.42
C GLU A 80 6.45 12.94 19.11
N ASP A 81 6.89 13.80 18.22
CA ASP A 81 8.31 13.96 17.80
C ASP A 81 9.04 12.64 17.53
N PRO A 82 8.49 11.76 16.65
CA PRO A 82 9.08 10.44 16.42
C PRO A 82 10.32 10.45 15.52
N VAL A 83 10.56 11.55 14.79
CA VAL A 83 11.64 11.66 13.80
C VAL A 83 12.69 12.65 14.28
N ASP A 84 13.93 12.18 14.40
CA ASP A 84 15.05 13.04 14.73
C ASP A 84 15.45 13.89 13.50
N GLY A 85 15.63 15.19 13.73
CA GLY A 85 16.05 16.13 12.69
C GLY A 85 14.88 16.64 11.83
N THR A 86 15.25 17.34 10.77
CA THR A 86 14.26 17.94 9.84
C THR A 86 13.83 16.95 8.76
N PHE A 87 12.59 17.07 8.33
CA PHE A 87 12.03 16.29 7.23
C PHE A 87 10.91 17.07 6.54
N HIS A 88 10.61 16.69 5.32
CA HIS A 88 9.44 17.18 4.60
C HIS A 88 8.30 16.16 4.74
N LEU A 89 7.11 16.65 5.02
CA LEU A 89 5.90 15.82 5.04
C LEU A 89 5.22 15.89 3.68
N GLU A 90 4.98 14.74 3.09
CA GLU A 90 4.23 14.60 1.84
C GLU A 90 3.04 13.66 2.08
N VAL A 91 1.84 14.15 1.87
CA VAL A 91 0.60 13.36 1.96
C VAL A 91 -0.02 13.30 0.58
N SER A 92 -0.24 12.10 0.10
CA SER A 92 -0.79 11.88 -1.24
C SER A 92 -1.75 10.69 -1.27
N SER A 93 -2.55 10.62 -2.33
CA SER A 93 -3.24 9.40 -2.71
C SER A 93 -2.25 8.43 -3.36
N PRO A 94 -2.55 7.12 -3.41
CA PRO A 94 -1.80 6.21 -4.25
C PRO A 94 -1.94 6.60 -5.72
N GLY A 95 -0.87 6.60 -6.48
CA GLY A 95 -0.91 6.87 -7.91
C GLY A 95 -1.54 5.71 -8.71
N ILE A 96 -1.50 5.81 -10.04
CA ILE A 96 -2.02 4.76 -10.93
C ILE A 96 -1.25 3.45 -10.76
N GLY A 97 0.08 3.50 -10.82
CA GLY A 97 0.95 2.36 -10.52
C GLY A 97 1.15 2.18 -9.02
N ARG A 98 0.06 2.11 -8.29
CA ARG A 98 0.00 2.17 -6.83
C ARG A 98 0.68 0.99 -6.13
N PRO A 99 1.23 1.20 -4.92
CA PRO A 99 1.63 0.08 -4.09
C PRO A 99 0.41 -0.70 -3.61
N LEU A 100 0.55 -2.01 -3.54
CA LEU A 100 -0.44 -2.93 -3.00
C LEU A 100 0.05 -3.38 -1.64
N THR A 101 -0.61 -2.94 -0.58
CA THR A 101 -0.11 -3.10 0.78
C THR A 101 -1.07 -3.81 1.72
N ARG A 102 -2.33 -3.97 1.31
CA ARG A 102 -3.38 -4.57 2.14
C ARG A 102 -4.05 -5.71 1.38
N PRO A 103 -4.57 -6.75 2.06
CA PRO A 103 -5.31 -7.82 1.40
C PRO A 103 -6.40 -7.32 0.45
N LYS A 104 -7.15 -6.29 0.85
CA LYS A 104 -8.19 -5.69 0.00
C LYS A 104 -7.67 -5.15 -1.32
N ASP A 105 -6.40 -4.72 -1.38
CA ASP A 105 -5.81 -4.17 -2.60
C ASP A 105 -5.69 -5.26 -3.68
N PHE A 106 -5.33 -6.47 -3.29
CA PHE A 106 -5.20 -7.60 -4.22
C PHE A 106 -6.55 -8.08 -4.73
N GLU A 107 -7.61 -7.93 -3.96
CA GLU A 107 -8.98 -8.21 -4.39
C GLU A 107 -9.52 -7.11 -5.31
N THR A 108 -9.33 -5.85 -4.92
CA THR A 108 -9.81 -4.68 -5.66
C THR A 108 -9.21 -4.62 -7.07
N TRP A 109 -7.94 -4.95 -7.19
CA TRP A 109 -7.19 -4.85 -8.45
C TRP A 109 -6.98 -6.19 -9.14
N ALA A 110 -7.77 -7.20 -8.82
CA ALA A 110 -7.80 -8.46 -9.54
C ALA A 110 -8.09 -8.20 -11.03
N GLY A 111 -7.38 -8.89 -11.91
CA GLY A 111 -7.45 -8.70 -13.36
C GLY A 111 -6.37 -7.78 -13.93
N PHE A 112 -5.62 -7.08 -13.08
CA PHE A 112 -4.54 -6.19 -13.51
C PHE A 112 -3.16 -6.77 -13.23
N GLU A 113 -2.19 -6.33 -14.03
CA GLU A 113 -0.82 -6.81 -13.91
C GLU A 113 -0.12 -6.18 -12.70
N ALA A 114 0.59 -7.01 -11.94
CA ALA A 114 1.34 -6.59 -10.77
C ALA A 114 2.74 -7.18 -10.75
N LYS A 115 3.65 -6.45 -10.10
CA LYS A 115 4.98 -6.93 -9.74
C LYS A 115 5.01 -7.15 -8.23
N ILE A 116 5.53 -8.31 -7.82
CA ILE A 116 5.61 -8.70 -6.41
C ILE A 116 7.02 -9.15 -6.09
N GLU A 117 7.55 -8.70 -4.96
CA GLU A 117 8.82 -9.16 -4.42
C GLU A 117 8.60 -9.79 -3.04
N LEU A 118 9.18 -10.98 -2.84
CA LEU A 118 9.14 -11.68 -1.57
C LEU A 118 10.39 -11.38 -0.73
N SER A 119 10.27 -11.48 0.58
CA SER A 119 11.40 -11.35 1.52
C SER A 119 12.36 -12.52 1.39
N GLU A 120 11.82 -13.72 1.19
CA GLU A 120 12.55 -14.97 1.03
C GLU A 120 12.21 -15.60 -0.32
N PRO A 121 13.17 -16.29 -0.97
CA PRO A 121 12.88 -16.95 -2.23
C PRO A 121 11.83 -18.06 -2.09
N LEU A 122 10.95 -18.14 -3.06
CA LEU A 122 10.04 -19.27 -3.26
C LEU A 122 10.46 -19.97 -4.55
N ALA A 123 10.83 -21.24 -4.47
CA ALA A 123 11.40 -21.99 -5.60
C ALA A 123 12.56 -21.23 -6.26
N GLU A 124 13.50 -20.73 -5.46
CA GLU A 124 14.68 -19.97 -5.87
C GLU A 124 14.39 -18.60 -6.51
N ARG A 125 13.16 -18.09 -6.37
CA ARG A 125 12.72 -16.85 -7.02
C ARG A 125 12.09 -15.91 -6.02
N LYS A 126 12.51 -14.63 -6.03
CA LYS A 126 11.96 -13.58 -5.18
C LYS A 126 11.00 -12.66 -5.90
N ARG A 127 11.17 -12.48 -7.21
CA ARG A 127 10.40 -11.51 -8.00
C ARG A 127 9.44 -12.22 -8.93
N PHE A 128 8.20 -11.77 -8.90
CA PHE A 128 7.11 -12.33 -9.68
C PHE A 128 6.37 -11.20 -10.41
N ARG A 129 5.92 -11.49 -11.61
CA ARG A 129 5.10 -10.58 -12.40
C ARG A 129 4.01 -11.37 -13.08
N GLY A 130 2.78 -10.91 -12.99
CA GLY A 130 1.65 -11.58 -13.60
C GLY A 130 0.37 -10.81 -13.36
N ILE A 131 -0.75 -11.45 -13.68
CA ILE A 131 -2.08 -10.89 -13.51
C ILE A 131 -2.65 -11.32 -12.17
N LEU A 132 -3.06 -10.34 -11.35
CA LEU A 132 -3.70 -10.62 -10.07
C LEU A 132 -5.02 -11.37 -10.29
N GLN A 133 -5.23 -12.42 -9.49
CA GLN A 133 -6.45 -13.21 -9.51
C GLN A 133 -7.27 -13.06 -8.21
N GLY A 134 -6.73 -12.34 -7.23
CA GLY A 134 -7.39 -12.09 -5.97
C GLY A 134 -6.54 -12.44 -4.76
N PHE A 135 -7.23 -12.67 -3.65
CA PHE A 135 -6.62 -12.99 -2.36
C PHE A 135 -7.46 -14.08 -1.69
N GLU A 136 -6.84 -15.18 -1.31
CA GLU A 136 -7.52 -16.32 -0.71
C GLU A 136 -6.59 -17.05 0.25
N GLU A 137 -7.09 -17.44 1.42
CA GLU A 137 -6.33 -18.19 2.43
C GLU A 137 -4.97 -17.57 2.79
N ASN A 138 -4.94 -16.24 2.95
CA ASN A 138 -3.73 -15.46 3.23
C ASN A 138 -2.66 -15.54 2.13
N GLU A 139 -3.06 -15.83 0.92
CA GLU A 139 -2.19 -15.83 -0.26
C GLU A 139 -2.69 -14.86 -1.32
N VAL A 140 -1.75 -14.19 -1.97
CA VAL A 140 -1.99 -13.43 -3.18
C VAL A 140 -1.99 -14.40 -4.35
N LEU A 141 -3.07 -14.42 -5.12
CA LEU A 141 -3.19 -15.27 -6.30
C LEU A 141 -2.71 -14.51 -7.54
N LEU A 142 -1.74 -15.07 -8.23
CA LEU A 142 -1.10 -14.47 -9.39
C LEU A 142 -1.05 -15.45 -10.55
N GLU A 143 -1.59 -15.04 -11.71
CA GLU A 143 -1.52 -15.83 -12.94
C GLU A 143 -0.27 -15.43 -13.72
N MET A 144 0.59 -16.39 -14.00
CA MET A 144 1.83 -16.16 -14.70
C MET A 144 2.30 -17.43 -15.46
N ASP A 145 3.22 -17.22 -16.39
CA ASP A 145 3.85 -18.32 -17.08
C ASP A 145 4.80 -19.05 -16.12
N VAL A 146 4.68 -20.36 -16.06
CA VAL A 146 5.51 -21.24 -15.24
C VAL A 146 6.21 -22.25 -16.14
N GLU A 147 7.52 -22.42 -15.94
CA GLU A 147 8.32 -23.39 -16.70
C GLU A 147 7.72 -24.79 -16.59
N GLY A 148 7.59 -25.47 -17.73
CA GLY A 148 7.02 -26.82 -17.81
C GLY A 148 5.52 -26.86 -18.06
N TYR A 149 4.85 -25.72 -18.18
CA TYR A 149 3.43 -25.61 -18.51
C TYR A 149 3.23 -24.82 -19.80
N ASP A 150 2.33 -25.30 -20.65
CA ASP A 150 2.00 -24.63 -21.93
C ASP A 150 1.07 -23.43 -21.74
N GLU A 151 0.31 -23.41 -20.64
CA GLU A 151 -0.63 -22.34 -20.31
C GLU A 151 -0.24 -21.65 -19.01
N PRO A 152 -0.59 -20.36 -18.83
CA PRO A 152 -0.37 -19.66 -17.58
C PRO A 152 -0.98 -20.41 -16.39
N GLN A 153 -0.30 -20.39 -15.26
CA GLN A 153 -0.75 -21.03 -14.02
C GLN A 153 -1.05 -19.96 -12.96
N VAL A 154 -2.01 -20.26 -12.12
CA VAL A 154 -2.29 -19.43 -10.94
C VAL A 154 -1.47 -19.97 -9.78
N ILE A 155 -0.60 -19.13 -9.24
CA ILE A 155 0.21 -19.45 -8.06
C ILE A 155 -0.24 -18.64 -6.85
N GLY A 156 -0.07 -19.21 -5.66
CA GLY A 156 -0.32 -18.53 -4.40
C GLY A 156 0.97 -18.04 -3.77
N LEU A 157 1.05 -16.76 -3.49
CA LEU A 157 2.19 -16.15 -2.78
C LEU A 157 1.76 -15.82 -1.36
N PRO A 158 2.42 -16.39 -0.32
CA PRO A 158 2.06 -16.09 1.08
C PRO A 158 2.17 -14.60 1.37
N PHE A 159 1.07 -13.98 1.79
CA PHE A 159 1.05 -12.54 2.07
C PHE A 159 2.08 -12.12 3.10
N ALA A 160 2.28 -12.91 4.14
CA ALA A 160 3.26 -12.65 5.19
C ALA A 160 4.71 -12.55 4.66
N GLN A 161 5.00 -13.13 3.50
CA GLN A 161 6.31 -13.12 2.87
C GLN A 161 6.48 -12.02 1.82
N LEU A 162 5.44 -11.27 1.51
CA LEU A 162 5.54 -10.15 0.58
C LEU A 162 6.37 -9.03 1.21
N ARG A 163 7.32 -8.53 0.45
CA ARG A 163 8.14 -7.36 0.78
C ARG A 163 7.65 -6.12 0.07
N GLU A 164 7.32 -6.26 -1.20
CA GLU A 164 6.84 -5.16 -2.05
C GLU A 164 5.88 -5.70 -3.10
N ALA A 165 4.85 -4.94 -3.40
CA ALA A 165 3.93 -5.22 -4.49
C ALA A 165 3.42 -3.91 -5.06
N LYS A 166 3.30 -3.84 -6.38
CA LYS A 166 2.75 -2.67 -7.07
C LYS A 166 2.11 -3.05 -8.39
N LEU A 167 1.15 -2.25 -8.82
CA LEU A 167 0.55 -2.41 -10.15
C LEU A 167 1.53 -1.95 -11.24
N VAL A 168 1.50 -2.63 -12.38
CA VAL A 168 2.25 -2.25 -13.57
C VAL A 168 1.40 -1.27 -14.38
N MET A 169 2.04 -0.21 -14.86
CA MET A 169 1.38 0.80 -15.70
C MET A 169 1.07 0.24 -17.08
N THR A 170 -0.12 -0.34 -17.23
CA THR A 170 -0.66 -0.81 -18.51
C THR A 170 -1.73 0.15 -19.00
N ASP A 171 -2.05 0.12 -20.30
CA ASP A 171 -3.14 0.93 -20.86
C ASP A 171 -4.47 0.60 -20.19
N ALA A 172 -4.72 -0.68 -19.91
CA ALA A 172 -5.91 -1.14 -19.20
C ALA A 172 -6.01 -0.53 -17.79
N LEU A 173 -4.89 -0.49 -17.05
CA LEU A 173 -4.85 0.11 -15.72
C LEU A 173 -5.10 1.62 -15.77
N ILE A 174 -4.49 2.31 -16.72
CA ILE A 174 -4.67 3.76 -16.90
C ILE A 174 -6.13 4.08 -17.19
N GLU A 175 -6.75 3.34 -18.10
CA GLU A 175 -8.15 3.49 -18.47
C GLU A 175 -9.08 3.27 -17.27
N GLU A 176 -8.89 2.18 -16.51
CA GLU A 176 -9.68 1.90 -15.33
C GLU A 176 -9.49 2.94 -14.22
N SER A 177 -8.27 3.40 -14.01
CA SER A 177 -7.97 4.43 -13.01
C SER A 177 -8.65 5.75 -13.34
N LEU A 178 -8.76 6.11 -14.61
CA LEU A 178 -9.48 7.31 -15.05
C LEU A 178 -10.98 7.19 -14.79
N LYS A 179 -11.56 6.01 -14.96
CA LYS A 179 -12.97 5.74 -14.66
C LYS A 179 -13.30 5.84 -13.17
N ARG A 180 -12.36 5.45 -12.31
CA ARG A 180 -12.52 5.46 -10.84
C ARG A 180 -12.31 6.83 -10.21
N ARG A 181 -11.78 7.81 -10.94
CA ARG A 181 -11.61 9.16 -10.40
C ARG A 181 -12.95 9.80 -10.11
N PRO A 182 -13.13 10.44 -8.95
CA PRO A 182 -14.35 11.18 -8.70
C PRO A 182 -14.47 12.31 -9.72
N HIS A 183 -15.61 12.40 -10.35
CA HIS A 183 -15.96 13.54 -11.19
C HIS A 183 -16.14 14.73 -10.25
N GLY A 184 -15.13 15.54 -10.19
CA GLY A 184 -15.14 16.76 -9.38
C GLY A 184 -15.81 17.90 -10.12
#